data_b415bc4ebf378b8130b5fe354a48fc7b
#
_entry.id   b415bc4ebf378b8130b5fe354a48fc7b
#
_cell.length_a   1.000
_cell.length_b   1.000
_cell.length_c   1.000
_cell.angle_alpha   90.00
_cell.angle_beta   90.00
_cell.angle_gamma   90.00
#
_symmetry.space_group_name_H-M   'P 1'
#
loop_
_entity.id
_entity.type
_entity.pdbx_description
1 polymer ?
#
loop_
_entity_poly.entity_id
_entity_poly.type
_entity_poly.pdbx_seq_one_letter_code
_entity_poly.pdbx_strand_id
1 'polypeptide(L)'
;MCSFLISSIDFSKLNLAAINRLLKLRGPDLTNFISINNIHFLHNLLNITGDIISQPFYNQDKSVIVIYNGEIYNYTSFEHIFETKFKSDGECILPLYEKYGDDFFNMLDGEYSIIVFDFNKNLFYLNTDTFSTKPLFFSIENGQFGISSYPTPLKLMGFRNQEKMTANLVLSFSLKTLEPINLKQVYQFNLNQHKDNYDDWCAAFENAVLKRFSDKYPVFICLSSGYDSGAIACALHRLNKKFYSYTITDCEKLDTLEKRLYLIKDNCTPKLLSFDRPTYKKHYDRLLLNSENYKLQFTTNDNSILHYSVYDDTASTGLNYICDLSKIEHGCRVYLSGSGCDEIMSDYAVLGKSISKCSYFNGIFPKNLEDIFPKFSFDEDAKWKSFYRQSQEVYLMKEEMVAGANGIEGRYPFLDRQCVQEFLLLKPELKNQFYKSAAHYYMTKYNFPFDVNLKLGFNARKNIE
;
A
#
# COMPACT_ATOMS: atom_id res chain seq x y z
N MET A 1 -7.54 -6.85 -3.78
CA MET A 1 -7.97 -5.71 -2.90
C MET A 1 -9.46 -5.75 -2.70
N CYS A 2 -9.89 -5.82 -1.46
CA CYS A 2 -11.29 -5.71 -1.11
C CYS A 2 -11.68 -4.27 -0.76
N SER A 3 -12.92 -4.06 -0.41
CA SER A 3 -13.39 -2.87 0.28
C SER A 3 -14.50 -3.24 1.24
N PHE A 4 -14.67 -2.43 2.26
CA PHE A 4 -15.72 -2.61 3.25
C PHE A 4 -16.33 -1.29 3.70
N LEU A 5 -17.54 -1.40 4.23
CA LEU A 5 -18.22 -0.36 5.00
C LEU A 5 -18.89 -1.01 6.20
N ILE A 6 -18.65 -0.46 7.38
CA ILE A 6 -19.22 -0.92 8.64
C ILE A 6 -19.83 0.27 9.37
N SER A 7 -21.01 0.14 9.94
CA SER A 7 -21.59 1.23 10.71
C SER A 7 -22.66 0.76 11.70
N SER A 8 -22.85 1.55 12.75
CA SER A 8 -24.01 1.50 13.62
C SER A 8 -25.27 2.15 13.03
N ILE A 9 -25.15 2.90 11.91
CA ILE A 9 -26.28 3.50 11.20
C ILE A 9 -26.95 2.43 10.34
N ASP A 10 -28.28 2.31 10.45
CA ASP A 10 -29.07 1.38 9.66
C ASP A 10 -29.02 1.70 8.16
N PHE A 11 -28.45 0.78 7.38
CA PHE A 11 -28.31 0.93 5.94
C PHE A 11 -29.64 0.96 5.18
N SER A 12 -30.73 0.43 5.76
CA SER A 12 -32.06 0.47 5.13
C SER A 12 -32.59 1.90 4.94
N LYS A 13 -32.06 2.85 5.69
CA LYS A 13 -32.43 4.28 5.64
C LYS A 13 -31.56 5.10 4.68
N LEU A 14 -30.64 4.45 3.97
CA LEU A 14 -29.61 5.12 3.17
C LEU A 14 -29.70 4.72 1.70
N ASN A 15 -29.21 5.59 0.81
CA ASN A 15 -28.96 5.21 -0.58
C ASN A 15 -27.70 4.36 -0.72
N LEU A 16 -27.81 3.07 -0.35
CA LEU A 16 -26.67 2.16 -0.31
C LEU A 16 -25.99 2.00 -1.68
N ALA A 17 -26.72 2.11 -2.78
CA ALA A 17 -26.16 2.03 -4.12
C ALA A 17 -25.19 3.19 -4.40
N ALA A 18 -25.53 4.42 -4.01
CA ALA A 18 -24.67 5.58 -4.15
C ALA A 18 -23.44 5.48 -3.22
N ILE A 19 -23.65 5.05 -1.96
CA ILE A 19 -22.61 4.88 -0.96
C ILE A 19 -21.60 3.81 -1.40
N ASN A 20 -22.06 2.68 -1.92
CA ASN A 20 -21.23 1.55 -2.31
C ASN A 20 -20.56 1.72 -3.69
N ARG A 21 -20.89 2.74 -4.46
CA ARG A 21 -20.48 2.86 -5.87
C ARG A 21 -18.96 2.76 -6.05
N LEU A 22 -18.17 3.55 -5.33
CA LEU A 22 -16.71 3.53 -5.42
C LEU A 22 -16.11 2.28 -4.77
N LEU A 23 -16.67 1.84 -3.65
CA LEU A 23 -16.22 0.63 -2.95
C LEU A 23 -16.36 -0.61 -3.84
N LYS A 24 -17.46 -0.73 -4.60
CA LYS A 24 -17.69 -1.87 -5.49
C LYS A 24 -16.72 -1.94 -6.66
N LEU A 25 -16.20 -0.81 -7.15
CA LEU A 25 -15.16 -0.79 -8.18
C LEU A 25 -13.87 -1.45 -7.70
N ARG A 26 -13.54 -1.26 -6.41
CA ARG A 26 -12.37 -1.83 -5.75
C ARG A 26 -12.49 -3.34 -5.54
N GLY A 27 -13.68 -3.84 -5.22
CA GLY A 27 -13.98 -5.27 -5.01
C GLY A 27 -15.15 -5.74 -5.88
N PRO A 28 -14.94 -5.97 -7.20
CA PRO A 28 -16.04 -6.20 -8.13
C PRO A 28 -16.60 -7.63 -8.14
N ASP A 29 -15.89 -8.62 -7.55
CA ASP A 29 -16.21 -10.05 -7.77
C ASP A 29 -17.41 -10.53 -6.95
N LEU A 30 -17.54 -10.07 -5.69
CA LEU A 30 -18.64 -10.43 -4.81
C LEU A 30 -18.99 -9.29 -3.87
N THR A 31 -20.26 -8.98 -3.71
CA THR A 31 -20.74 -8.06 -2.66
C THR A 31 -21.54 -8.84 -1.64
N ASN A 32 -21.19 -8.72 -0.36
CA ASN A 32 -21.94 -9.30 0.75
C ASN A 32 -22.40 -8.21 1.73
N PHE A 33 -23.60 -8.42 2.26
CA PHE A 33 -24.18 -7.56 3.28
C PHE A 33 -24.80 -8.40 4.39
N ILE A 34 -24.48 -8.07 5.65
CA ILE A 34 -25.04 -8.72 6.83
C ILE A 34 -25.16 -7.70 7.98
N SER A 35 -26.15 -7.91 8.84
CA SER A 35 -26.32 -7.14 10.08
C SER A 35 -26.23 -8.08 11.27
N ILE A 36 -25.37 -7.74 12.24
CA ILE A 36 -25.15 -8.50 13.47
C ILE A 36 -25.08 -7.50 14.62
N ASN A 37 -25.85 -7.73 15.71
CA ASN A 37 -25.87 -6.89 16.91
C ASN A 37 -26.06 -5.39 16.62
N ASN A 38 -26.95 -5.05 15.70
CA ASN A 38 -27.22 -3.68 15.23
C ASN A 38 -26.01 -2.99 14.58
N ILE A 39 -25.01 -3.74 14.17
CA ILE A 39 -23.91 -3.27 13.32
C ILE A 39 -24.09 -3.84 11.94
N HIS A 40 -23.92 -2.99 10.92
CA HIS A 40 -24.15 -3.31 9.53
C HIS A 40 -22.79 -3.43 8.83
N PHE A 41 -22.56 -4.56 8.15
CA PHE A 41 -21.33 -4.91 7.46
C PHE A 41 -21.60 -5.06 5.98
N LEU A 42 -20.90 -4.31 5.16
CA LEU A 42 -20.87 -4.48 3.71
C LEU A 42 -19.42 -4.76 3.29
N HIS A 43 -19.23 -5.80 2.51
CA HIS A 43 -17.93 -6.18 1.98
C HIS A 43 -18.02 -6.39 0.47
N ASN A 44 -17.03 -5.88 -0.26
CA ASN A 44 -16.84 -6.13 -1.68
C ASN A 44 -15.49 -6.84 -1.89
N LEU A 45 -15.53 -8.01 -2.50
CA LEU A 45 -14.36 -8.87 -2.70
C LEU A 45 -13.70 -8.60 -4.06
N LEU A 46 -12.39 -8.48 -4.07
CA LEU A 46 -11.54 -8.77 -5.22
C LEU A 46 -10.73 -10.03 -4.88
N ASN A 47 -11.08 -11.16 -5.51
CA ASN A 47 -10.42 -12.42 -5.23
C ASN A 47 -9.10 -12.52 -6.00
N ILE A 48 -7.98 -12.59 -5.25
CA ILE A 48 -6.64 -12.82 -5.80
C ILE A 48 -6.05 -14.11 -5.22
N THR A 49 -6.05 -14.26 -3.90
CA THR A 49 -5.47 -15.42 -3.22
C THR A 49 -6.56 -16.38 -2.74
N GLY A 50 -6.39 -17.66 -3.04
CA GLY A 50 -7.30 -18.73 -2.59
C GLY A 50 -8.68 -18.73 -3.25
N ASP A 51 -9.67 -19.23 -2.53
CA ASP A 51 -11.05 -19.38 -2.96
C ASP A 51 -11.85 -18.07 -2.80
N ILE A 52 -13.05 -18.02 -3.42
CA ILE A 52 -14.01 -16.94 -3.22
C ILE A 52 -14.69 -17.16 -1.87
N ILE A 53 -14.25 -16.42 -0.84
CA ILE A 53 -14.81 -16.50 0.50
C ILE A 53 -15.49 -15.19 0.86
N SER A 54 -16.71 -15.31 1.36
CA SER A 54 -17.52 -14.15 1.78
C SER A 54 -17.06 -13.64 3.15
N GLN A 55 -17.01 -12.32 3.30
CA GLN A 55 -16.76 -11.66 4.57
C GLN A 55 -18.01 -10.90 5.05
N PRO A 56 -18.15 -10.61 6.36
CA PRO A 56 -17.18 -10.83 7.44
C PRO A 56 -17.04 -12.30 7.84
N PHE A 57 -15.88 -12.65 8.42
CA PHE A 57 -15.70 -13.90 9.16
C PHE A 57 -16.28 -13.75 10.56
N TYR A 58 -16.87 -14.79 11.13
CA TYR A 58 -17.39 -14.79 12.49
C TYR A 58 -17.38 -16.19 13.07
N ASN A 59 -17.28 -16.28 14.39
CA ASN A 59 -17.39 -17.52 15.14
C ASN A 59 -18.85 -17.99 15.25
N GLN A 60 -19.06 -19.18 15.78
CA GLN A 60 -20.37 -19.85 15.76
C GLN A 60 -21.51 -19.04 16.41
N ASP A 61 -21.24 -18.38 17.54
CA ASP A 61 -22.21 -17.56 18.26
C ASP A 61 -22.23 -16.10 17.82
N LYS A 62 -21.40 -15.74 16.83
CA LYS A 62 -21.23 -14.38 16.32
C LYS A 62 -20.78 -13.37 17.37
N SER A 63 -20.11 -13.83 18.40
CA SER A 63 -19.55 -12.96 19.45
C SER A 63 -18.24 -12.30 19.01
N VAL A 64 -17.53 -12.87 18.02
CA VAL A 64 -16.35 -12.28 17.38
C VAL A 64 -16.58 -12.19 15.90
N ILE A 65 -16.33 -11.00 15.33
CA ILE A 65 -16.50 -10.73 13.90
C ILE A 65 -15.22 -10.07 13.38
N VAL A 66 -14.74 -10.54 12.24
CA VAL A 66 -13.54 -10.01 11.56
C VAL A 66 -13.89 -9.64 10.13
N ILE A 67 -13.44 -8.48 9.71
CA ILE A 67 -13.46 -8.06 8.32
C ILE A 67 -12.11 -7.44 7.94
N TYR A 68 -11.62 -7.72 6.73
CA TYR A 68 -10.35 -7.19 6.30
C TYR A 68 -10.32 -6.84 4.81
N ASN A 69 -9.36 -6.01 4.44
CA ASN A 69 -8.99 -5.69 3.06
C ASN A 69 -7.48 -5.79 2.95
N GLY A 70 -6.97 -6.66 2.07
CA GLY A 70 -5.55 -6.83 1.85
C GLY A 70 -5.14 -8.26 1.55
N GLU A 71 -3.88 -8.57 1.84
CA GLU A 71 -3.25 -9.88 1.69
C GLU A 71 -2.42 -10.21 2.94
N ILE A 72 -2.56 -11.42 3.47
CA ILE A 72 -1.75 -11.97 4.57
C ILE A 72 -0.78 -12.98 3.97
N TYR A 73 0.46 -12.58 3.73
CA TYR A 73 1.43 -13.40 2.99
C TYR A 73 1.89 -14.65 3.74
N ASN A 74 1.88 -14.61 5.07
CA ASN A 74 2.31 -15.73 5.92
C ASN A 74 1.16 -16.61 6.44
N TYR A 75 -0.04 -16.53 5.87
CA TYR A 75 -1.22 -17.27 6.37
C TYR A 75 -1.00 -18.79 6.44
N THR A 76 -0.28 -19.37 5.49
CA THR A 76 0.01 -20.81 5.48
C THR A 76 0.91 -21.26 6.63
N SER A 77 1.72 -20.35 7.20
CA SER A 77 2.54 -20.66 8.38
C SER A 77 1.73 -20.93 9.63
N PHE A 78 0.46 -20.52 9.65
CA PHE A 78 -0.45 -20.75 10.79
C PHE A 78 -1.25 -22.06 10.65
N GLU A 79 -1.25 -22.72 9.50
CA GLU A 79 -2.02 -23.94 9.26
C GLU A 79 -1.65 -25.07 10.25
N HIS A 80 -0.37 -25.18 10.61
CA HIS A 80 0.08 -26.19 11.59
C HIS A 80 -0.38 -25.88 13.02
N ILE A 81 -0.63 -24.59 13.35
CA ILE A 81 -1.09 -24.17 14.69
C ILE A 81 -2.55 -24.59 14.92
N PHE A 82 -3.35 -24.60 13.85
CA PHE A 82 -4.78 -24.88 13.88
C PHE A 82 -5.13 -26.24 13.26
N GLU A 83 -4.14 -27.03 12.84
CA GLU A 83 -4.31 -28.33 12.19
C GLU A 83 -5.34 -28.29 11.04
N THR A 84 -5.35 -27.17 10.30
CA THR A 84 -6.31 -26.92 9.21
C THR A 84 -5.63 -26.24 8.04
N LYS A 85 -6.19 -26.40 6.84
CA LYS A 85 -5.78 -25.65 5.66
C LYS A 85 -6.75 -24.50 5.42
N PHE A 86 -6.22 -23.30 5.31
CA PHE A 86 -7.00 -22.12 4.95
C PHE A 86 -7.26 -22.07 3.45
N LYS A 87 -8.50 -21.83 3.07
CA LYS A 87 -8.91 -21.69 1.66
C LYS A 87 -8.60 -20.31 1.10
N SER A 88 -8.48 -19.31 1.97
CA SER A 88 -8.03 -17.96 1.65
C SER A 88 -7.13 -17.43 2.77
N ASP A 89 -6.32 -16.43 2.46
CA ASP A 89 -5.39 -15.83 3.41
C ASP A 89 -6.09 -15.20 4.63
N GLY A 90 -7.29 -14.61 4.45
CA GLY A 90 -8.04 -13.99 5.53
C GLY A 90 -8.66 -14.94 6.53
N GLU A 91 -8.84 -16.23 6.21
CA GLU A 91 -9.42 -17.21 7.14
C GLU A 91 -8.57 -17.44 8.39
N CYS A 92 -7.26 -17.15 8.34
CA CYS A 92 -6.39 -17.27 9.50
C CYS A 92 -6.66 -16.22 10.60
N ILE A 93 -7.29 -15.08 10.27
CA ILE A 93 -7.40 -13.94 11.19
C ILE A 93 -8.29 -14.24 12.38
N LEU A 94 -9.47 -14.80 12.15
CA LEU A 94 -10.43 -15.12 13.24
C LEU A 94 -9.84 -16.12 14.26
N PRO A 95 -9.32 -17.30 13.87
CA PRO A 95 -8.74 -18.23 14.83
C PRO A 95 -7.47 -17.70 15.51
N LEU A 96 -6.67 -16.85 14.83
CA LEU A 96 -5.54 -16.18 15.48
C LEU A 96 -6.01 -15.22 16.57
N TYR A 97 -7.04 -14.41 16.32
CA TYR A 97 -7.59 -13.52 17.33
C TYR A 97 -8.18 -14.30 18.52
N GLU A 98 -8.94 -15.36 18.27
CA GLU A 98 -9.52 -16.19 19.33
C GLU A 98 -8.45 -16.83 20.24
N LYS A 99 -7.31 -17.21 19.65
CA LYS A 99 -6.21 -17.87 20.40
C LYS A 99 -5.29 -16.87 21.10
N TYR A 100 -4.94 -15.74 20.46
CA TYR A 100 -3.89 -14.85 20.93
C TYR A 100 -4.38 -13.46 21.31
N GLY A 101 -5.69 -13.17 21.18
CA GLY A 101 -6.22 -11.83 21.40
C GLY A 101 -5.59 -10.81 20.44
N ASP A 102 -5.36 -9.58 20.91
CA ASP A 102 -4.77 -8.52 20.10
C ASP A 102 -3.26 -8.66 19.84
N ASP A 103 -2.58 -9.64 20.44
CA ASP A 103 -1.19 -9.94 20.12
C ASP A 103 -1.02 -10.55 18.73
N PHE A 104 -2.07 -11.12 18.14
CA PHE A 104 -2.00 -11.70 16.80
C PHE A 104 -1.63 -10.69 15.71
N PHE A 105 -1.94 -9.39 15.88
CA PHE A 105 -1.59 -8.36 14.91
C PHE A 105 -0.07 -8.29 14.64
N ASN A 106 0.76 -8.58 15.65
CA ASN A 106 2.22 -8.60 15.50
C ASN A 106 2.73 -9.82 14.71
N MET A 107 1.93 -10.88 14.62
CA MET A 107 2.30 -12.14 13.97
C MET A 107 2.08 -12.10 12.45
N LEU A 108 1.24 -11.19 11.97
CA LEU A 108 0.88 -11.10 10.55
C LEU A 108 2.00 -10.45 9.74
N ASP A 109 2.32 -11.06 8.60
CA ASP A 109 3.12 -10.46 7.53
C ASP A 109 2.22 -10.25 6.31
N GLY A 110 1.99 -8.99 5.94
CA GLY A 110 1.02 -8.67 4.91
C GLY A 110 0.87 -7.18 4.62
N GLU A 111 -0.04 -6.89 3.73
CA GLU A 111 -0.51 -5.55 3.35
C GLU A 111 -2.02 -5.50 3.59
N TYR A 112 -2.46 -4.85 4.67
CA TYR A 112 -3.84 -5.00 5.10
C TYR A 112 -4.40 -3.83 5.93
N SER A 113 -5.72 -3.79 5.98
CA SER A 113 -6.51 -3.16 7.03
C SER A 113 -7.48 -4.19 7.61
N ILE A 114 -7.49 -4.34 8.94
CA ILE A 114 -8.27 -5.35 9.67
C ILE A 114 -9.13 -4.68 10.73
N ILE A 115 -10.38 -5.11 10.83
CA ILE A 115 -11.29 -4.70 11.89
C ILE A 115 -11.78 -5.95 12.61
N VAL A 116 -11.72 -5.93 13.94
CA VAL A 116 -12.24 -7.01 14.81
C VAL A 116 -13.27 -6.42 15.75
N PHE A 117 -14.44 -7.03 15.83
CA PHE A 117 -15.46 -6.78 16.85
C PHE A 117 -15.48 -7.95 17.81
N ASP A 118 -15.31 -7.70 19.10
CA ASP A 118 -15.41 -8.68 20.18
C ASP A 118 -16.51 -8.24 21.16
N PHE A 119 -17.69 -8.78 20.97
CA PHE A 119 -18.86 -8.45 21.80
C PHE A 119 -18.73 -8.98 23.23
N ASN A 120 -17.98 -10.07 23.46
CA ASN A 120 -17.73 -10.60 24.79
C ASN A 120 -16.89 -9.66 25.63
N LYS A 121 -15.87 -9.04 25.00
CA LYS A 121 -15.01 -8.05 25.65
C LYS A 121 -15.57 -6.63 25.57
N ASN A 122 -16.65 -6.41 24.82
CA ASN A 122 -17.22 -5.09 24.54
C ASN A 122 -16.20 -4.14 23.86
N LEU A 123 -15.41 -4.66 22.92
CA LEU A 123 -14.34 -3.95 22.21
C LEU A 123 -14.47 -4.08 20.70
N PHE A 124 -13.97 -3.10 19.98
CA PHE A 124 -13.60 -3.26 18.58
C PHE A 124 -12.21 -2.69 18.32
N TYR A 125 -11.52 -3.27 17.32
CA TYR A 125 -10.15 -2.94 16.98
C TYR A 125 -10.09 -2.44 15.54
N LEU A 126 -9.33 -1.38 15.30
CA LEU A 126 -8.92 -0.89 14.00
C LEU A 126 -7.41 -1.11 13.85
N ASN A 127 -7.01 -1.76 12.79
CA ASN A 127 -5.61 -2.03 12.55
C ASN A 127 -5.25 -1.86 11.08
N THR A 128 -4.06 -1.34 10.83
CA THR A 128 -3.40 -1.34 9.53
C THR A 128 -2.03 -1.99 9.64
N ASP A 129 -1.52 -2.47 8.51
CA ASP A 129 -0.14 -2.95 8.42
C ASP A 129 0.88 -1.87 8.79
N THR A 130 2.16 -2.25 8.84
CA THR A 130 3.27 -1.37 9.26
C THR A 130 3.34 -0.03 8.51
N PHE A 131 2.89 0.03 7.26
CA PHE A 131 2.93 1.25 6.44
C PHE A 131 1.55 1.79 6.06
N SER A 132 0.47 1.20 6.58
CA SER A 132 -0.91 1.54 6.21
C SER A 132 -1.12 1.49 4.69
N THR A 133 -0.63 0.42 4.07
CA THR A 133 -0.69 0.24 2.61
C THR A 133 -2.12 0.13 2.10
N LYS A 134 -3.03 -0.48 2.89
CA LYS A 134 -4.45 -0.54 2.53
C LYS A 134 -5.26 0.51 3.28
N PRO A 135 -6.10 1.29 2.56
CA PRO A 135 -6.81 2.42 3.16
C PRO A 135 -7.85 1.97 4.19
N LEU A 136 -7.87 2.68 5.31
CA LEU A 136 -8.84 2.54 6.38
C LEU A 136 -9.21 3.92 6.93
N PHE A 137 -10.49 4.25 6.86
CA PHE A 137 -11.06 5.48 7.38
C PHE A 137 -12.14 5.18 8.40
N PHE A 138 -12.28 6.02 9.41
CA PHE A 138 -13.31 5.88 10.43
C PHE A 138 -13.83 7.25 10.89
N SER A 139 -15.00 7.23 11.50
CA SER A 139 -15.61 8.38 12.14
C SER A 139 -16.43 7.92 13.33
N ILE A 140 -16.34 8.65 14.42
CA ILE A 140 -17.15 8.44 15.63
C ILE A 140 -17.78 9.77 15.99
N GLU A 141 -19.09 9.88 15.83
CA GLU A 141 -19.84 11.13 16.04
C GLU A 141 -21.25 10.83 16.59
N ASN A 142 -21.71 11.63 17.56
CA ASN A 142 -23.07 11.57 18.07
C ASN A 142 -23.52 10.17 18.56
N GLY A 143 -22.59 9.41 19.17
CA GLY A 143 -22.88 8.05 19.65
C GLY A 143 -23.03 7.01 18.54
N GLN A 144 -22.59 7.33 17.32
CA GLN A 144 -22.55 6.44 16.17
C GLN A 144 -21.15 6.35 15.61
N PHE A 145 -20.86 5.26 14.89
CA PHE A 145 -19.60 5.10 14.19
C PHE A 145 -19.80 4.62 12.74
N GLY A 146 -18.81 4.94 11.93
CA GLY A 146 -18.64 4.44 10.57
C GLY A 146 -17.17 4.09 10.31
N ILE A 147 -16.92 2.97 9.65
CA ILE A 147 -15.59 2.49 9.29
C ILE A 147 -15.65 2.08 7.82
N SER A 148 -14.71 2.53 7.00
CA SER A 148 -14.75 2.28 5.55
C SER A 148 -13.35 2.26 4.94
N SER A 149 -13.21 1.56 3.82
CA SER A 149 -12.00 1.64 2.99
C SER A 149 -11.81 3.01 2.35
N TYR A 150 -12.87 3.81 2.18
CA TYR A 150 -12.82 5.15 1.58
C TYR A 150 -13.58 6.18 2.42
N PRO A 151 -13.20 7.47 2.42
CA PRO A 151 -13.88 8.49 3.19
C PRO A 151 -15.24 8.91 2.61
N THR A 152 -15.42 8.88 1.28
CA THR A 152 -16.68 9.29 0.63
C THR A 152 -17.91 8.51 1.14
N PRO A 153 -17.90 7.18 1.34
CA PRO A 153 -19.01 6.47 1.95
C PRO A 153 -19.44 7.04 3.31
N LEU A 154 -18.49 7.34 4.19
CA LEU A 154 -18.78 7.92 5.51
C LEU A 154 -19.40 9.30 5.39
N LYS A 155 -18.87 10.13 4.48
CA LYS A 155 -19.44 11.46 4.20
C LYS A 155 -20.87 11.37 3.67
N LEU A 156 -21.17 10.45 2.75
CA LEU A 156 -22.54 10.23 2.23
C LEU A 156 -23.50 9.70 3.29
N MET A 157 -22.99 9.08 4.36
CA MET A 157 -23.77 8.64 5.52
C MET A 157 -24.02 9.78 6.53
N GLY A 158 -23.42 10.96 6.33
CA GLY A 158 -23.61 12.12 7.19
C GLY A 158 -22.52 12.36 8.23
N PHE A 159 -21.48 11.55 8.28
CA PHE A 159 -20.31 11.82 9.14
C PHE A 159 -19.53 13.02 8.60
N ARG A 160 -19.17 13.94 9.48
CA ARG A 160 -18.48 15.21 9.12
C ARG A 160 -16.95 15.07 9.14
N ASN A 161 -16.44 14.33 10.11
CA ASN A 161 -15.00 14.11 10.30
C ASN A 161 -14.66 12.68 9.92
N GLN A 162 -13.86 12.48 8.88
CA GLN A 162 -13.37 11.17 8.49
C GLN A 162 -11.87 11.14 8.77
N GLU A 163 -11.48 10.32 9.74
CA GLU A 163 -10.08 10.13 10.12
C GLU A 163 -9.50 8.93 9.36
N LYS A 164 -8.28 9.09 8.84
CA LYS A 164 -7.52 7.97 8.29
C LYS A 164 -6.76 7.27 9.40
N MET A 165 -6.85 5.94 9.44
CA MET A 165 -6.07 5.15 10.38
C MET A 165 -4.57 5.32 10.09
N THR A 166 -3.81 5.61 11.13
CA THR A 166 -2.37 5.83 11.07
C THR A 166 -1.62 4.50 10.90
N ALA A 167 -0.50 4.53 10.19
CA ALA A 167 0.36 3.36 9.95
C ALA A 167 0.89 2.75 11.25
N ASN A 168 1.19 1.45 11.23
CA ASN A 168 1.85 0.73 12.32
C ASN A 168 1.12 0.71 13.66
N LEU A 169 -0.21 0.86 13.66
CA LEU A 169 -1.01 0.95 14.89
C LEU A 169 -2.19 -0.01 14.93
N VAL A 170 -2.48 -0.48 16.15
CA VAL A 170 -3.74 -1.07 16.56
C VAL A 170 -4.41 -0.10 17.51
N LEU A 171 -5.61 0.32 17.20
CA LEU A 171 -6.43 1.18 18.04
C LEU A 171 -7.66 0.40 18.50
N SER A 172 -7.92 0.34 19.80
CA SER A 172 -9.11 -0.31 20.37
C SER A 172 -10.06 0.70 20.95
N PHE A 173 -11.36 0.42 20.79
CA PHE A 173 -12.47 1.23 21.28
C PHE A 173 -13.45 0.39 22.10
N SER A 174 -14.12 1.01 23.05
CA SER A 174 -15.28 0.42 23.70
C SER A 174 -16.50 0.43 22.79
N LEU A 175 -17.15 -0.70 22.59
CA LEU A 175 -18.44 -0.78 21.86
C LEU A 175 -19.57 -0.03 22.58
N LYS A 176 -19.48 0.12 23.90
CA LYS A 176 -20.51 0.76 24.70
C LYS A 176 -20.39 2.29 24.70
N THR A 177 -19.18 2.83 24.85
CA THR A 177 -18.96 4.27 24.97
C THR A 177 -18.39 4.90 23.70
N LEU A 178 -17.88 4.09 22.77
CA LEU A 178 -17.15 4.47 21.58
C LEU A 178 -15.87 5.26 21.86
N GLU A 179 -15.41 5.27 23.12
CA GLU A 179 -14.17 5.92 23.52
C GLU A 179 -12.96 5.03 23.21
N PRO A 180 -11.81 5.61 22.85
CA PRO A 180 -10.57 4.87 22.67
C PRO A 180 -10.11 4.27 24.03
N ILE A 181 -9.68 3.01 24.03
CA ILE A 181 -9.22 2.30 25.21
C ILE A 181 -7.70 2.15 25.21
N ASN A 182 -7.14 1.71 24.07
CA ASN A 182 -5.70 1.42 23.99
C ASN A 182 -5.18 1.68 22.57
N LEU A 183 -3.89 1.99 22.52
CA LEU A 183 -3.12 2.16 21.29
C LEU A 183 -1.86 1.31 21.41
N LYS A 184 -1.64 0.43 20.43
CA LYS A 184 -0.51 -0.52 20.40
C LYS A 184 0.19 -0.44 19.06
N GLN A 185 1.52 -0.53 19.07
CA GLN A 185 2.32 -0.59 17.84
C GLN A 185 2.30 -2.00 17.25
N VAL A 186 2.15 -2.12 15.92
CA VAL A 186 2.14 -3.41 15.21
C VAL A 186 3.54 -4.01 15.13
N TYR A 187 4.55 -3.19 14.83
CA TYR A 187 5.91 -3.65 14.61
C TYR A 187 6.94 -2.62 15.07
N GLN A 188 7.99 -3.08 15.72
CA GLN A 188 9.11 -2.23 16.14
C GLN A 188 10.37 -2.64 15.41
N PHE A 189 10.95 -1.70 14.65
CA PHE A 189 12.20 -1.91 13.92
C PHE A 189 13.41 -1.86 14.86
N ASN A 190 14.39 -2.72 14.59
CA ASN A 190 15.72 -2.64 15.19
C ASN A 190 16.54 -1.60 14.43
N LEU A 191 17.03 -0.58 15.15
CA LEU A 191 17.79 0.54 14.59
C LEU A 191 19.31 0.39 14.70
N ASN A 192 19.82 -0.77 15.16
CA ASN A 192 21.25 -1.03 15.34
C ASN A 192 21.96 -1.27 13.99
N GLN A 193 22.67 -0.27 13.50
CA GLN A 193 23.36 -0.25 12.20
C GLN A 193 24.70 -1.02 12.25
N HIS A 194 24.68 -2.34 12.08
CA HIS A 194 25.87 -3.20 12.22
C HIS A 194 26.27 -3.96 10.95
N LYS A 195 25.38 -4.07 9.93
CA LYS A 195 25.67 -4.85 8.72
C LYS A 195 26.59 -4.08 7.76
N ASP A 196 27.59 -4.78 7.22
CA ASP A 196 28.67 -4.24 6.39
C ASP A 196 28.61 -4.67 4.91
N ASN A 197 27.53 -5.35 4.52
CA ASN A 197 27.24 -5.72 3.14
C ASN A 197 25.73 -5.72 2.88
N TYR A 198 25.32 -5.82 1.59
CA TYR A 198 23.94 -5.75 1.18
C TYR A 198 23.28 -7.12 0.94
N ASP A 199 23.95 -8.23 1.21
CA ASP A 199 23.48 -9.56 0.76
C ASP A 199 22.15 -9.95 1.41
N ASP A 200 21.99 -9.71 2.70
CA ASP A 200 20.72 -9.98 3.40
C ASP A 200 19.59 -9.09 2.88
N TRP A 201 19.90 -7.81 2.57
CA TRP A 201 18.91 -6.93 1.95
C TRP A 201 18.50 -7.43 0.56
N CYS A 202 19.45 -7.87 -0.27
CA CYS A 202 19.16 -8.43 -1.59
C CYS A 202 18.24 -9.65 -1.49
N ALA A 203 18.52 -10.57 -0.56
CA ALA A 203 17.71 -11.74 -0.32
C ALA A 203 16.29 -11.37 0.19
N ALA A 204 16.20 -10.43 1.13
CA ALA A 204 14.93 -9.93 1.64
C ALA A 204 14.09 -9.24 0.54
N PHE A 205 14.73 -8.47 -0.34
CA PHE A 205 14.05 -7.80 -1.45
C PHE A 205 13.53 -8.81 -2.49
N GLU A 206 14.32 -9.80 -2.89
CA GLU A 206 13.85 -10.86 -3.79
C GLU A 206 12.67 -11.63 -3.18
N ASN A 207 12.74 -11.95 -1.88
CA ASN A 207 11.64 -12.58 -1.17
C ASN A 207 10.40 -11.67 -1.08
N ALA A 208 10.58 -10.36 -0.87
CA ALA A 208 9.50 -9.38 -0.86
C ALA A 208 8.76 -9.31 -2.21
N VAL A 209 9.49 -9.35 -3.32
CA VAL A 209 8.93 -9.42 -4.67
C VAL A 209 8.20 -10.75 -4.88
N LEU A 210 8.79 -11.87 -4.46
CA LEU A 210 8.21 -13.21 -4.60
C LEU A 210 6.89 -13.35 -3.83
N LYS A 211 6.84 -12.91 -2.58
CA LYS A 211 5.61 -12.93 -1.75
C LYS A 211 4.45 -12.16 -2.39
N ARG A 212 4.78 -11.08 -3.10
CA ARG A 212 3.80 -10.18 -3.73
C ARG A 212 3.44 -10.56 -5.15
N PHE A 213 4.13 -11.52 -5.72
CA PHE A 213 3.80 -12.05 -7.05
C PHE A 213 2.56 -12.94 -6.97
N SER A 214 1.73 -12.91 -8.00
CA SER A 214 0.57 -13.80 -8.13
C SER A 214 0.83 -14.81 -9.24
N ASP A 215 0.74 -16.10 -8.92
CA ASP A 215 0.77 -17.16 -9.92
C ASP A 215 -0.64 -17.44 -10.51
N LYS A 216 -1.70 -16.90 -9.89
CA LYS A 216 -3.10 -17.09 -10.31
C LYS A 216 -3.55 -16.06 -11.35
N TYR A 217 -3.10 -14.82 -11.22
CA TYR A 217 -3.49 -13.72 -12.09
C TYR A 217 -2.28 -13.02 -12.70
N PRO A 218 -2.42 -12.50 -13.93
CA PRO A 218 -1.35 -11.72 -14.56
C PRO A 218 -0.94 -10.51 -13.69
N VAL A 219 0.37 -10.33 -13.59
CA VAL A 219 1.03 -9.27 -12.81
C VAL A 219 1.65 -8.26 -13.77
N PHE A 220 1.55 -6.98 -13.44
CA PHE A 220 2.24 -5.94 -14.20
C PHE A 220 3.03 -4.98 -13.32
N ILE A 221 3.95 -4.27 -13.96
CA ILE A 221 4.71 -3.15 -13.38
C ILE A 221 4.62 -1.93 -14.30
N CYS A 222 4.71 -0.73 -13.74
CA CYS A 222 4.97 0.49 -14.49
C CYS A 222 6.49 0.61 -14.68
N LEU A 223 7.05 0.03 -15.75
CA LEU A 223 8.48 0.04 -16.00
C LEU A 223 8.92 1.41 -16.50
N SER A 224 9.88 2.01 -15.83
CA SER A 224 10.52 3.26 -16.20
C SER A 224 12.04 3.07 -16.35
N SER A 225 12.77 4.11 -16.70
CA SER A 225 14.23 4.14 -16.61
C SER A 225 14.77 4.42 -15.20
N GLY A 226 13.88 4.65 -14.23
CA GLY A 226 14.21 4.91 -12.82
C GLY A 226 14.65 3.68 -12.02
N TYR A 227 15.14 3.92 -10.79
CA TYR A 227 15.65 2.88 -9.90
C TYR A 227 14.57 1.88 -9.44
N ASP A 228 13.44 2.38 -9.02
CA ASP A 228 12.41 1.62 -8.28
C ASP A 228 11.82 0.50 -9.13
N SER A 229 11.27 0.86 -10.27
CA SER A 229 10.73 -0.12 -11.22
C SER A 229 11.82 -0.99 -11.85
N GLY A 230 13.04 -0.43 -12.00
CA GLY A 230 14.20 -1.18 -12.48
C GLY A 230 14.61 -2.31 -11.54
N ALA A 231 14.69 -2.05 -10.24
CA ALA A 231 15.00 -3.08 -9.25
C ALA A 231 13.93 -4.18 -9.20
N ILE A 232 12.62 -3.82 -9.28
CA ILE A 232 11.53 -4.80 -9.34
C ILE A 232 11.63 -5.66 -10.62
N ALA A 233 11.88 -5.04 -11.80
CA ALA A 233 12.04 -5.77 -13.05
C ALA A 233 13.24 -6.72 -13.01
N CYS A 234 14.37 -6.27 -12.42
CA CYS A 234 15.55 -7.10 -12.19
C CYS A 234 15.21 -8.31 -11.31
N ALA A 235 14.52 -8.12 -10.21
CA ALA A 235 14.13 -9.20 -9.29
C ALA A 235 13.17 -10.19 -9.97
N LEU A 236 12.15 -9.72 -10.68
CA LEU A 236 11.23 -10.58 -11.43
C LEU A 236 11.95 -11.43 -12.49
N HIS A 237 12.90 -10.83 -13.20
CA HIS A 237 13.74 -11.55 -14.18
C HIS A 237 14.58 -12.63 -13.50
N ARG A 238 15.27 -12.32 -12.41
CA ARG A 238 16.07 -13.28 -11.65
C ARG A 238 15.26 -14.44 -11.06
N LEU A 239 14.05 -14.13 -10.60
CA LEU A 239 13.10 -15.13 -10.08
C LEU A 239 12.39 -15.92 -11.19
N ASN A 240 12.73 -15.66 -12.46
CA ASN A 240 12.13 -16.28 -13.64
C ASN A 240 10.60 -16.16 -13.65
N LYS A 241 10.05 -15.02 -13.20
CA LYS A 241 8.61 -14.74 -13.20
C LYS A 241 8.16 -14.07 -14.50
N LYS A 242 7.01 -14.51 -15.04
CA LYS A 242 6.41 -13.90 -16.24
C LYS A 242 5.52 -12.73 -15.82
N PHE A 243 5.73 -11.55 -16.43
CA PHE A 243 4.99 -10.35 -16.10
C PHE A 243 4.78 -9.44 -17.31
N TYR A 244 3.89 -8.47 -17.17
CA TYR A 244 3.68 -7.41 -18.14
C TYR A 244 4.35 -6.12 -17.66
N SER A 245 4.85 -5.32 -18.60
CA SER A 245 5.32 -3.97 -18.28
C SER A 245 4.66 -2.94 -19.16
N TYR A 246 4.28 -1.83 -18.55
CA TYR A 246 3.70 -0.68 -19.23
C TYR A 246 4.59 0.54 -18.99
N THR A 247 4.90 1.27 -20.06
CA THR A 247 5.76 2.45 -20.00
C THR A 247 5.14 3.59 -20.79
N ILE A 248 4.90 4.73 -20.14
CA ILE A 248 4.62 6.00 -20.83
C ILE A 248 5.97 6.60 -21.23
N THR A 249 6.24 6.64 -22.53
CA THR A 249 7.59 6.90 -23.05
C THR A 249 8.02 8.36 -23.03
N ASP A 250 7.08 9.29 -22.88
CA ASP A 250 7.28 10.73 -23.10
C ASP A 250 8.36 11.39 -22.22
N CYS A 251 8.62 10.81 -21.04
CA CYS A 251 9.61 11.33 -20.07
C CYS A 251 10.73 10.34 -19.75
N GLU A 252 10.85 9.25 -20.51
CA GLU A 252 11.80 8.19 -20.22
C GLU A 252 13.13 8.35 -20.95
N LYS A 253 14.20 7.78 -20.41
CA LYS A 253 15.46 7.54 -21.10
C LYS A 253 15.34 6.25 -21.92
N LEU A 254 15.04 6.42 -23.21
CA LEU A 254 14.75 5.28 -24.08
C LEU A 254 15.91 4.30 -24.18
N ASP A 255 17.16 4.79 -24.22
CA ASP A 255 18.37 3.93 -24.29
C ASP A 255 18.47 2.97 -23.08
N THR A 256 18.22 3.48 -21.87
CA THR A 256 18.20 2.66 -20.66
C THR A 256 17.02 1.67 -20.66
N LEU A 257 15.86 2.12 -21.11
CA LEU A 257 14.66 1.30 -21.21
C LEU A 257 14.84 0.16 -22.21
N GLU A 258 15.36 0.43 -23.41
CA GLU A 258 15.62 -0.58 -24.45
C GLU A 258 16.57 -1.67 -23.95
N LYS A 259 17.67 -1.27 -23.28
CA LYS A 259 18.61 -2.22 -22.66
C LYS A 259 17.92 -3.11 -21.62
N ARG A 260 17.04 -2.54 -20.78
CA ARG A 260 16.23 -3.31 -19.82
C ARG A 260 15.33 -4.32 -20.53
N LEU A 261 14.55 -3.85 -21.50
CA LEU A 261 13.63 -4.69 -22.25
C LEU A 261 14.34 -5.83 -22.99
N TYR A 262 15.54 -5.57 -23.53
CA TYR A 262 16.35 -6.61 -24.14
C TYR A 262 16.77 -7.70 -23.15
N LEU A 263 17.17 -7.32 -21.92
CA LEU A 263 17.57 -8.29 -20.89
C LEU A 263 16.39 -9.14 -20.40
N ILE A 264 15.23 -8.54 -20.23
CA ILE A 264 14.05 -9.22 -19.63
C ILE A 264 13.10 -9.81 -20.70
N LYS A 265 13.45 -9.81 -21.97
CA LYS A 265 12.58 -10.19 -23.10
C LYS A 265 11.92 -11.57 -22.94
N ASP A 266 12.60 -12.51 -22.28
CA ASP A 266 12.10 -13.87 -22.06
C ASP A 266 11.08 -13.97 -20.92
N ASN A 267 11.01 -12.94 -20.06
CA ASN A 267 10.14 -12.90 -18.88
C ASN A 267 9.05 -11.82 -18.97
N CYS A 268 9.25 -10.79 -19.80
CA CYS A 268 8.41 -9.62 -19.82
C CYS A 268 7.72 -9.45 -21.19
N THR A 269 6.42 -9.17 -21.15
CA THR A 269 5.67 -8.67 -22.31
C THR A 269 5.52 -7.15 -22.15
N PRO A 270 6.29 -6.35 -22.91
CA PRO A 270 6.29 -4.90 -22.78
C PRO A 270 5.19 -4.24 -23.60
N LYS A 271 4.67 -3.12 -23.09
CA LYS A 271 3.79 -2.20 -23.79
C LYS A 271 4.34 -0.77 -23.65
N LEU A 272 4.76 -0.18 -24.75
CA LEU A 272 5.17 1.22 -24.82
C LEU A 272 3.97 2.07 -25.20
N LEU A 273 3.71 3.13 -24.45
CA LEU A 273 2.53 3.96 -24.56
C LEU A 273 2.92 5.40 -24.85
N SER A 274 2.23 6.04 -25.77
CA SER A 274 2.17 7.50 -25.88
C SER A 274 1.01 8.04 -25.04
N PHE A 275 1.19 9.24 -24.50
CA PHE A 275 0.19 9.86 -23.64
C PHE A 275 -0.14 11.26 -24.14
N ASP A 276 -0.87 11.31 -25.25
CA ASP A 276 -1.30 12.55 -25.89
C ASP A 276 -2.47 13.21 -25.11
N ARG A 277 -2.76 14.46 -25.47
CA ARG A 277 -3.80 15.25 -24.81
C ARG A 277 -5.22 14.63 -24.85
N PRO A 278 -5.69 14.04 -25.96
CA PRO A 278 -6.95 13.31 -25.99
C PRO A 278 -7.00 12.12 -25.04
N THR A 279 -5.96 11.29 -25.03
CA THR A 279 -5.82 10.13 -24.11
C THR A 279 -5.79 10.58 -22.67
N TYR A 280 -5.00 11.63 -22.37
CA TYR A 280 -4.99 12.23 -21.04
C TYR A 280 -6.40 12.64 -20.58
N LYS A 281 -7.09 13.44 -21.41
CA LYS A 281 -8.43 13.93 -21.06
C LYS A 281 -9.40 12.78 -20.80
N LYS A 282 -9.43 11.77 -21.65
CA LYS A 282 -10.29 10.59 -21.47
C LYS A 282 -10.05 9.91 -20.11
N HIS A 283 -8.79 9.67 -19.76
CA HIS A 283 -8.44 8.95 -18.53
C HIS A 283 -8.52 9.85 -17.29
N TYR A 284 -8.36 11.16 -17.44
CA TYR A 284 -8.64 12.13 -16.39
C TYR A 284 -10.14 12.19 -16.06
N ASP A 285 -11.02 12.30 -17.06
CA ASP A 285 -12.48 12.29 -16.87
C ASP A 285 -12.93 10.98 -16.19
N ARG A 286 -12.35 9.84 -16.59
CA ARG A 286 -12.58 8.54 -15.95
C ARG A 286 -12.09 8.49 -14.49
N LEU A 287 -10.94 9.09 -14.20
CA LEU A 287 -10.38 9.20 -12.85
C LEU A 287 -11.33 10.00 -11.94
N LEU A 288 -11.80 11.16 -12.39
CA LEU A 288 -12.76 11.99 -11.65
C LEU A 288 -14.06 11.26 -11.33
N LEU A 289 -14.51 10.41 -12.27
CA LEU A 289 -15.76 9.67 -12.10
C LEU A 289 -15.62 8.48 -11.14
N ASN A 290 -14.54 7.72 -11.22
CA ASN A 290 -14.46 6.37 -10.64
C ASN A 290 -13.47 6.23 -9.47
N SER A 291 -12.55 7.17 -9.28
CA SER A 291 -11.59 7.12 -8.18
C SER A 291 -12.08 7.89 -6.96
N GLU A 292 -11.65 7.46 -5.78
CA GLU A 292 -11.73 8.27 -4.56
C GLU A 292 -10.70 9.40 -4.62
N ASN A 293 -11.07 10.63 -4.22
CA ASN A 293 -10.14 11.75 -4.16
C ASN A 293 -9.52 11.87 -2.76
N TYR A 294 -8.40 11.25 -2.54
CA TYR A 294 -7.65 11.47 -1.32
C TYR A 294 -6.92 12.83 -1.37
N LYS A 295 -7.08 13.61 -0.30
CA LYS A 295 -6.45 14.90 -0.13
C LYS A 295 -5.63 14.90 1.14
N LEU A 296 -4.42 15.44 1.07
CA LEU A 296 -3.54 15.62 2.22
C LEU A 296 -2.93 17.02 2.19
N GLN A 297 -2.89 17.65 3.35
CA GLN A 297 -2.16 18.90 3.56
C GLN A 297 -1.03 18.62 4.55
N PHE A 298 0.18 19.04 4.23
CA PHE A 298 1.31 18.92 5.13
C PHE A 298 2.28 20.10 4.98
N THR A 299 3.00 20.38 6.06
CA THR A 299 4.02 21.42 6.11
C THR A 299 5.35 20.86 5.66
N THR A 300 6.03 21.54 4.77
CA THR A 300 7.36 21.19 4.28
C THR A 300 8.45 21.70 5.24
N ASN A 301 9.70 21.29 5.01
CA ASN A 301 10.85 21.72 5.81
C ASN A 301 11.14 23.23 5.72
N ASP A 302 10.68 23.93 4.68
CA ASP A 302 10.78 25.39 4.54
C ASP A 302 9.52 26.15 5.05
N ASN A 303 8.69 25.45 5.84
CA ASN A 303 7.42 25.93 6.40
C ASN A 303 6.35 26.30 5.36
N SER A 304 6.51 25.92 4.11
CA SER A 304 5.44 26.06 3.13
C SER A 304 4.39 24.95 3.33
N ILE A 305 3.13 25.25 3.00
CA ILE A 305 2.03 24.30 3.08
C ILE A 305 1.82 23.73 1.68
N LEU A 306 1.98 22.39 1.55
CA LEU A 306 1.64 21.67 0.33
C LEU A 306 0.24 21.06 0.47
N HIS A 307 -0.54 21.23 -0.59
CA HIS A 307 -1.82 20.57 -0.76
C HIS A 307 -1.67 19.51 -1.84
N TYR A 308 -1.99 18.28 -1.51
CA TYR A 308 -2.01 17.17 -2.43
C TYR A 308 -3.44 16.69 -2.66
N SER A 309 -3.72 16.30 -3.89
CA SER A 309 -4.97 15.68 -4.29
C SER A 309 -4.68 14.64 -5.38
N VAL A 310 -5.30 13.48 -5.28
CA VAL A 310 -5.19 12.41 -6.32
C VAL A 310 -5.62 12.93 -7.68
N TYR A 311 -6.61 13.82 -7.74
CA TYR A 311 -7.11 14.36 -9.01
C TYR A 311 -6.16 15.37 -9.65
N ASP A 312 -5.35 16.08 -8.85
CA ASP A 312 -4.43 17.11 -9.34
C ASP A 312 -3.05 16.56 -9.72
N ASP A 313 -2.79 15.28 -9.41
CA ASP A 313 -1.56 14.59 -9.76
C ASP A 313 -1.65 13.94 -11.15
N THR A 314 -0.87 14.45 -12.11
CA THR A 314 -0.84 13.89 -13.48
C THR A 314 -0.42 12.44 -13.54
N ALA A 315 0.40 11.98 -12.59
CA ALA A 315 0.77 10.58 -12.47
C ALA A 315 -0.44 9.68 -12.13
N SER A 316 -1.44 10.20 -11.41
CA SER A 316 -2.70 9.47 -11.17
C SER A 316 -3.43 9.15 -12.47
N THR A 317 -3.48 10.12 -13.40
CA THR A 317 -4.13 9.91 -14.70
C THR A 317 -3.36 8.90 -15.56
N GLY A 318 -2.02 8.97 -15.56
CA GLY A 318 -1.18 7.99 -16.25
C GLY A 318 -1.33 6.58 -15.69
N LEU A 319 -1.33 6.43 -14.36
CA LEU A 319 -1.58 5.14 -13.71
C LEU A 319 -2.99 4.61 -14.00
N ASN A 320 -4.01 5.49 -14.01
CA ASN A 320 -5.38 5.09 -14.37
C ASN A 320 -5.47 4.56 -15.80
N TYR A 321 -4.74 5.17 -16.75
CA TYR A 321 -4.63 4.67 -18.12
C TYR A 321 -4.01 3.28 -18.16
N ILE A 322 -2.87 3.09 -17.50
CA ILE A 322 -2.17 1.80 -17.45
C ILE A 322 -3.03 0.73 -16.80
N CYS A 323 -3.68 1.02 -15.67
CA CYS A 323 -4.56 0.08 -14.97
C CYS A 323 -5.75 -0.36 -15.85
N ASP A 324 -6.41 0.59 -16.51
CA ASP A 324 -7.52 0.29 -17.42
C ASP A 324 -7.05 -0.62 -18.56
N LEU A 325 -5.94 -0.27 -19.21
CA LEU A 325 -5.39 -1.00 -20.34
C LEU A 325 -4.93 -2.42 -19.94
N SER A 326 -4.17 -2.55 -18.85
CA SER A 326 -3.65 -3.84 -18.38
C SER A 326 -4.75 -4.82 -18.02
N LYS A 327 -5.86 -4.31 -17.47
CA LYS A 327 -7.04 -5.12 -17.17
C LYS A 327 -7.77 -5.56 -18.44
N ILE A 328 -7.97 -4.65 -19.41
CA ILE A 328 -8.69 -4.95 -20.66
C ILE A 328 -7.90 -5.90 -21.54
N GLU A 329 -6.59 -5.66 -21.72
CA GLU A 329 -5.76 -6.43 -22.65
C GLU A 329 -5.34 -7.79 -22.09
N HIS A 330 -5.04 -7.87 -20.79
CA HIS A 330 -4.39 -9.05 -20.20
C HIS A 330 -5.08 -9.59 -18.94
N GLY A 331 -6.18 -8.97 -18.49
CA GLY A 331 -6.86 -9.40 -17.28
C GLY A 331 -6.02 -9.24 -16.01
N CYS A 332 -5.07 -8.29 -16.01
CA CYS A 332 -4.21 -8.05 -14.85
C CYS A 332 -5.04 -7.68 -13.62
N ARG A 333 -4.67 -8.25 -12.47
CA ARG A 333 -5.27 -7.93 -11.17
C ARG A 333 -4.26 -7.46 -10.14
N VAL A 334 -2.96 -7.63 -10.38
CA VAL A 334 -1.88 -7.28 -9.46
C VAL A 334 -0.90 -6.32 -10.13
N TYR A 335 -0.62 -5.23 -9.44
CA TYR A 335 0.36 -4.23 -9.79
C TYR A 335 1.47 -4.22 -8.75
N LEU A 336 2.72 -4.49 -9.13
CA LEU A 336 3.88 -4.33 -8.26
C LEU A 336 4.44 -2.91 -8.41
N SER A 337 4.37 -2.16 -7.33
CA SER A 337 4.76 -0.75 -7.28
C SER A 337 6.14 -0.53 -6.70
N GLY A 338 6.83 0.49 -7.22
CA GLY A 338 8.09 0.99 -6.69
C GLY A 338 7.95 1.93 -5.47
N SER A 339 6.74 2.21 -5.01
CA SER A 339 6.51 3.08 -3.84
C SER A 339 7.17 2.52 -2.59
N GLY A 340 7.70 3.39 -1.75
CA GLY A 340 8.50 3.05 -0.57
C GLY A 340 10.01 3.15 -0.79
N CYS A 341 10.49 3.00 -2.02
CA CYS A 341 11.93 3.03 -2.29
C CYS A 341 12.57 4.40 -1.97
N ASP A 342 11.95 5.50 -2.40
CA ASP A 342 12.41 6.85 -2.07
C ASP A 342 12.26 7.17 -0.58
N GLU A 343 11.12 6.85 -0.01
CA GLU A 343 10.74 7.17 1.35
C GLU A 343 11.62 6.48 2.38
N ILE A 344 12.02 5.23 2.10
CA ILE A 344 12.87 4.43 2.99
C ILE A 344 14.35 4.67 2.75
N MET A 345 14.79 4.82 1.47
CA MET A 345 16.22 4.80 1.16
C MET A 345 16.85 6.17 0.93
N SER A 346 16.06 7.23 0.77
CA SER A 346 16.64 8.53 0.40
C SER A 346 15.92 9.76 0.96
N ASP A 347 14.72 9.62 1.56
CA ASP A 347 13.91 10.79 1.95
C ASP A 347 13.86 11.85 0.83
N TYR A 348 13.77 11.41 -0.44
CA TYR A 348 13.80 12.29 -1.61
C TYR A 348 15.08 13.14 -1.75
N ALA A 349 16.21 12.70 -1.19
CA ALA A 349 17.49 13.33 -1.40
C ALA A 349 18.34 12.57 -2.43
N VAL A 350 19.27 13.28 -3.05
CA VAL A 350 20.31 12.74 -3.92
C VAL A 350 21.66 13.15 -3.33
N LEU A 351 22.39 12.20 -2.76
CA LEU A 351 23.71 12.42 -2.14
C LEU A 351 23.72 13.62 -1.17
N GLY A 352 22.71 13.67 -0.28
CA GLY A 352 22.56 14.72 0.71
C GLY A 352 22.00 16.05 0.21
N LYS A 353 21.61 16.13 -1.06
CA LYS A 353 20.91 17.29 -1.60
C LYS A 353 19.43 16.97 -1.72
N SER A 354 18.59 17.78 -1.11
CA SER A 354 17.15 17.68 -1.29
C SER A 354 16.76 17.89 -2.74
N ILE A 355 16.00 16.96 -3.31
CA ILE A 355 15.37 17.08 -4.63
C ILE A 355 13.90 17.51 -4.52
N SER A 356 13.36 17.51 -3.30
CA SER A 356 11.97 17.85 -3.00
C SER A 356 11.93 18.72 -1.75
N LYS A 357 10.98 19.65 -1.71
CA LYS A 357 10.66 20.42 -0.50
C LYS A 357 10.15 19.56 0.66
N CYS A 358 9.74 18.31 0.37
CA CYS A 358 9.30 17.34 1.37
C CYS A 358 10.44 16.61 2.08
N SER A 359 11.70 16.77 1.66
CA SER A 359 12.85 16.14 2.30
C SER A 359 13.22 16.84 3.61
N TYR A 360 13.31 16.09 4.69
CA TYR A 360 13.53 16.62 6.06
C TYR A 360 14.93 16.42 6.58
N PHE A 361 15.60 15.30 6.25
CA PHE A 361 16.98 15.04 6.69
C PHE A 361 18.00 14.94 5.53
N ASN A 362 17.58 15.28 4.31
CA ASN A 362 18.40 15.33 3.10
C ASN A 362 19.02 13.99 2.68
N GLY A 363 18.46 12.86 3.13
CA GLY A 363 18.93 11.52 2.80
C GLY A 363 20.33 11.18 3.29
N ILE A 364 20.87 11.89 4.27
CA ILE A 364 22.13 11.58 4.92
C ILE A 364 21.85 10.84 6.23
N PHE A 365 22.02 9.53 6.21
CA PHE A 365 21.77 8.69 7.38
C PHE A 365 22.83 8.93 8.45
N PRO A 366 22.43 9.26 9.71
CA PRO A 366 23.34 9.47 10.81
C PRO A 366 23.89 8.15 11.37
N LYS A 367 24.92 8.24 12.22
CA LYS A 367 25.45 7.07 12.95
C LYS A 367 24.43 6.46 13.92
N ASN A 368 23.56 7.29 14.49
CA ASN A 368 22.44 6.83 15.30
C ASN A 368 21.12 7.15 14.58
N LEU A 369 20.39 6.11 14.18
CA LEU A 369 19.10 6.29 13.50
C LEU A 369 18.00 6.85 14.41
N GLU A 370 18.09 6.68 15.73
CA GLU A 370 17.13 7.25 16.68
C GLU A 370 17.04 8.78 16.58
N ASP A 371 18.12 9.44 16.11
CA ASP A 371 18.16 10.90 15.93
C ASP A 371 17.20 11.40 14.84
N ILE A 372 16.74 10.52 13.95
CA ILE A 372 15.88 10.88 12.83
C ILE A 372 14.60 10.03 12.75
N PHE A 373 14.60 8.84 13.36
CA PHE A 373 13.53 7.84 13.21
C PHE A 373 12.29 8.23 14.04
N PRO A 374 11.07 8.13 13.49
CA PRO A 374 9.85 8.37 14.24
C PRO A 374 9.59 7.23 15.23
N LYS A 375 9.53 7.53 16.53
CA LYS A 375 9.21 6.54 17.59
C LYS A 375 7.81 5.95 17.39
N PHE A 376 6.88 6.83 17.03
CA PHE A 376 5.52 6.46 16.64
C PHE A 376 5.22 7.00 15.26
N SER A 377 4.32 6.35 14.55
CA SER A 377 3.93 6.76 13.20
C SER A 377 3.20 8.12 13.15
N PHE A 378 2.73 8.64 14.27
CA PHE A 378 2.14 9.97 14.42
C PHE A 378 3.10 11.03 14.99
N ASP A 379 4.39 10.69 15.18
CA ASP A 379 5.39 11.59 15.74
C ASP A 379 5.66 12.79 14.79
N GLU A 380 5.19 13.96 15.21
CA GLU A 380 5.31 15.22 14.44
C GLU A 380 6.72 15.79 14.46
N ASP A 381 7.53 15.47 15.48
CA ASP A 381 8.86 16.00 15.67
C ASP A 381 9.94 15.16 14.99
N ALA A 382 9.61 13.97 14.50
CA ALA A 382 10.55 13.12 13.80
C ALA A 382 11.08 13.80 12.54
N LYS A 383 12.38 13.67 12.29
CA LYS A 383 13.00 14.20 11.08
C LYS A 383 12.69 13.36 9.84
N TRP A 384 12.55 12.06 10.01
CA TRP A 384 12.23 11.13 8.91
C TRP A 384 10.72 10.94 8.77
N LYS A 385 10.00 12.03 8.50
CA LYS A 385 8.53 12.02 8.42
C LYS A 385 8.00 11.14 7.28
N SER A 386 8.74 11.05 6.17
CA SER A 386 8.35 10.23 5.01
C SER A 386 8.40 8.72 5.27
N PHE A 387 8.95 8.26 6.39
CA PHE A 387 9.00 6.83 6.71
C PHE A 387 7.60 6.21 6.87
N TYR A 388 6.67 6.91 7.52
CA TYR A 388 5.29 6.44 7.73
C TYR A 388 4.22 7.36 7.14
N ARG A 389 4.53 8.65 6.95
CA ARG A 389 3.54 9.71 6.65
C ARG A 389 3.97 10.53 5.45
N GLN A 390 3.25 11.62 5.20
CA GLN A 390 3.53 12.62 4.17
C GLN A 390 3.71 12.01 2.78
N SER A 391 4.89 12.08 2.16
CA SER A 391 5.10 11.56 0.81
C SER A 391 4.81 10.05 0.71
N GLN A 392 5.17 9.24 1.73
CA GLN A 392 4.81 7.82 1.78
C GLN A 392 3.29 7.63 1.71
N GLU A 393 2.58 8.33 2.55
CA GLU A 393 1.11 8.27 2.61
C GLU A 393 0.45 8.77 1.32
N VAL A 394 0.95 9.89 0.77
CA VAL A 394 0.46 10.48 -0.48
C VAL A 394 0.55 9.50 -1.63
N TYR A 395 1.72 8.87 -1.81
CA TYR A 395 1.92 7.97 -2.94
C TYR A 395 1.19 6.65 -2.78
N LEU A 396 1.16 6.08 -1.57
CA LEU A 396 0.37 4.88 -1.29
C LEU A 396 -1.12 5.14 -1.56
N MET A 397 -1.67 6.24 -1.04
CA MET A 397 -3.09 6.55 -1.25
C MET A 397 -3.41 6.85 -2.71
N LYS A 398 -2.52 7.54 -3.44
CA LYS A 398 -2.66 7.72 -4.88
C LYS A 398 -2.83 6.38 -5.60
N GLU A 399 -1.91 5.46 -5.38
CA GLU A 399 -1.92 4.17 -6.05
C GLU A 399 -3.12 3.32 -5.63
N GLU A 400 -3.46 3.29 -4.35
CA GLU A 400 -4.61 2.55 -3.82
C GLU A 400 -5.96 3.08 -4.33
N MET A 401 -6.12 4.43 -4.47
CA MET A 401 -7.35 5.01 -5.01
C MET A 401 -7.47 4.74 -6.52
N VAL A 402 -6.38 4.88 -7.26
CA VAL A 402 -6.37 4.69 -8.73
C VAL A 402 -6.46 3.22 -9.11
N ALA A 403 -5.64 2.34 -8.54
CA ALA A 403 -5.67 0.91 -8.81
C ALA A 403 -7.03 0.32 -8.36
N GLY A 404 -7.52 0.72 -7.19
CA GLY A 404 -8.82 0.30 -6.68
C GLY A 404 -9.97 0.68 -7.60
N ALA A 405 -9.97 1.87 -8.21
CA ALA A 405 -10.98 2.30 -9.18
C ALA A 405 -11.06 1.37 -10.42
N ASN A 406 -10.01 0.61 -10.66
CA ASN A 406 -9.91 -0.35 -11.77
C ASN A 406 -10.03 -1.82 -11.31
N GLY A 407 -10.25 -2.09 -10.02
CA GLY A 407 -10.27 -3.45 -9.48
C GLY A 407 -8.93 -4.15 -9.67
N ILE A 408 -7.84 -3.44 -9.37
CA ILE A 408 -6.45 -3.91 -9.40
C ILE A 408 -5.85 -3.69 -8.02
N GLU A 409 -5.07 -4.64 -7.53
CA GLU A 409 -4.37 -4.59 -6.26
C GLU A 409 -2.95 -4.09 -6.43
N GLY A 410 -2.63 -2.94 -5.80
CA GLY A 410 -1.26 -2.49 -5.61
C GLY A 410 -0.56 -3.34 -4.53
N ARG A 411 0.70 -3.71 -4.77
CA ARG A 411 1.58 -4.42 -3.83
C ARG A 411 2.96 -3.75 -3.81
N TYR A 412 3.56 -3.64 -2.63
CA TYR A 412 4.67 -2.72 -2.35
C TYR A 412 5.92 -3.46 -1.83
N PRO A 413 6.75 -4.07 -2.70
CA PRO A 413 7.91 -4.87 -2.28
C PRO A 413 8.91 -4.11 -1.40
N PHE A 414 9.13 -2.81 -1.66
CA PHE A 414 10.05 -1.98 -0.86
C PHE A 414 9.55 -1.69 0.55
N LEU A 415 8.25 -1.89 0.82
CA LEU A 415 7.62 -1.75 2.14
C LEU A 415 7.45 -3.09 2.86
N ASP A 416 8.07 -4.16 2.37
CA ASP A 416 8.18 -5.40 3.12
C ASP A 416 8.94 -5.18 4.42
N ARG A 417 8.37 -5.63 5.56
CA ARG A 417 8.99 -5.41 6.89
C ARG A 417 10.43 -5.90 6.96
N GLN A 418 10.70 -7.10 6.40
CA GLN A 418 12.04 -7.66 6.41
C GLN A 418 12.97 -6.88 5.48
N CYS A 419 12.51 -6.48 4.30
CA CYS A 419 13.29 -5.66 3.36
C CYS A 419 13.67 -4.31 4.00
N VAL A 420 12.73 -3.64 4.66
CA VAL A 420 12.98 -2.39 5.38
C VAL A 420 13.90 -2.62 6.58
N GLN A 421 13.68 -3.69 7.36
CA GLN A 421 14.54 -4.03 8.49
C GLN A 421 15.99 -4.23 8.06
N GLU A 422 16.22 -4.98 6.99
CA GLU A 422 17.59 -5.22 6.49
C GLU A 422 18.27 -3.92 6.03
N PHE A 423 17.51 -3.00 5.42
CA PHE A 423 18.04 -1.67 5.09
C PHE A 423 18.42 -0.86 6.36
N LEU A 424 17.57 -0.88 7.39
CA LEU A 424 17.84 -0.14 8.63
C LEU A 424 19.09 -0.67 9.35
N LEU A 425 19.38 -1.97 9.26
CA LEU A 425 20.55 -2.60 9.87
C LEU A 425 21.87 -2.31 9.14
N LEU A 426 21.85 -1.81 7.91
CA LEU A 426 23.08 -1.42 7.18
C LEU A 426 23.82 -0.32 7.92
N LYS A 427 25.16 -0.37 7.90
CA LYS A 427 26.01 0.72 8.38
C LYS A 427 25.75 2.03 7.64
N PRO A 428 25.87 3.20 8.29
CA PRO A 428 25.65 4.50 7.67
C PRO A 428 26.48 4.72 6.40
N GLU A 429 27.72 4.22 6.38
CA GLU A 429 28.65 4.34 5.26
C GLU A 429 28.09 3.68 3.99
N LEU A 430 27.41 2.53 4.16
CA LEU A 430 26.74 1.85 3.04
C LEU A 430 25.49 2.62 2.59
N LYS A 431 24.63 3.03 3.52
CA LYS A 431 23.43 3.81 3.20
C LYS A 431 23.73 5.09 2.43
N ASN A 432 24.86 5.74 2.78
CA ASN A 432 25.29 7.03 2.23
C ASN A 432 26.21 6.91 1.00
N GLN A 433 26.52 5.69 0.55
CA GLN A 433 27.47 5.48 -0.55
C GLN A 433 26.92 5.95 -1.92
N PHE A 434 25.63 5.66 -2.17
CA PHE A 434 24.96 6.00 -3.41
C PHE A 434 23.53 6.45 -3.12
N TYR A 435 22.92 7.13 -4.09
CA TYR A 435 21.48 7.35 -4.09
C TYR A 435 20.76 6.00 -4.14
N LYS A 436 19.83 5.77 -3.18
CA LYS A 436 19.15 4.47 -3.03
C LYS A 436 20.13 3.29 -3.01
N SER A 437 21.11 3.36 -2.12
CA SER A 437 22.31 2.53 -2.12
C SER A 437 22.06 1.03 -2.26
N ALA A 438 21.05 0.49 -1.59
CA ALA A 438 20.73 -0.93 -1.65
C ALA A 438 20.18 -1.34 -3.02
N ALA A 439 19.26 -0.55 -3.59
CA ALA A 439 18.74 -0.78 -4.95
C ALA A 439 19.83 -0.57 -6.02
N HIS A 440 20.71 0.43 -5.81
CA HIS A 440 21.90 0.65 -6.64
C HIS A 440 22.79 -0.58 -6.67
N TYR A 441 23.17 -1.09 -5.48
CA TYR A 441 24.00 -2.28 -5.35
C TYR A 441 23.35 -3.50 -6.03
N TYR A 442 22.06 -3.72 -5.81
CA TYR A 442 21.31 -4.83 -6.36
C TYR A 442 21.37 -4.84 -7.89
N MET A 443 21.04 -3.73 -8.53
CA MET A 443 21.09 -3.64 -9.99
C MET A 443 22.52 -3.74 -10.55
N THR A 444 23.51 -3.19 -9.86
CA THR A 444 24.93 -3.32 -10.24
C THR A 444 25.39 -4.78 -10.16
N LYS A 445 25.06 -5.48 -9.05
CA LYS A 445 25.41 -6.90 -8.83
C LYS A 445 24.93 -7.80 -9.98
N TYR A 446 23.80 -7.47 -10.58
CA TYR A 446 23.19 -8.26 -11.65
C TYR A 446 23.31 -7.63 -13.05
N ASN A 447 24.15 -6.61 -13.20
CA ASN A 447 24.37 -5.89 -14.46
C ASN A 447 23.06 -5.39 -15.11
N PHE A 448 22.10 -4.98 -14.28
CA PHE A 448 20.82 -4.47 -14.78
C PHE A 448 20.94 -2.97 -15.09
N PRO A 449 20.56 -2.50 -16.29
CA PRO A 449 20.82 -1.12 -16.74
C PRO A 449 20.10 -0.07 -15.90
N PHE A 450 20.83 0.97 -15.48
CA PHE A 450 20.30 2.17 -14.82
C PHE A 450 21.28 3.33 -14.95
N ASP A 451 20.80 4.56 -14.78
CA ASP A 451 21.60 5.77 -14.76
C ASP A 451 21.97 6.14 -13.33
N VAL A 452 23.26 6.18 -13.03
CA VAL A 452 23.78 6.44 -11.68
C VAL A 452 23.36 7.82 -11.18
N ASN A 453 22.83 7.87 -9.95
CA ASN A 453 22.41 9.10 -9.25
C ASN A 453 21.37 9.94 -10.00
N LEU A 454 20.63 9.35 -10.94
CA LEU A 454 19.56 10.02 -11.64
C LEU A 454 18.20 9.70 -10.99
N LYS A 455 17.50 10.73 -10.52
CA LYS A 455 16.10 10.64 -10.12
C LYS A 455 15.22 10.91 -11.33
N LEU A 456 14.44 9.91 -11.71
CA LEU A 456 13.35 10.05 -12.68
C LEU A 456 12.05 9.64 -11.97
N GLY A 457 11.12 10.57 -11.86
CA GLY A 457 9.78 10.29 -11.36
C GLY A 457 8.85 9.88 -12.49
N PHE A 458 7.84 9.09 -12.18
CA PHE A 458 6.74 8.83 -13.11
C PHE A 458 6.01 10.16 -13.40
N ASN A 459 6.15 10.68 -14.60
CA ASN A 459 5.59 11.97 -15.02
C ASN A 459 4.91 11.85 -16.38
N ALA A 460 3.65 12.25 -16.45
CA ALA A 460 2.83 12.21 -17.65
C ALA A 460 2.63 13.59 -18.30
N ARG A 461 3.49 14.59 -18.00
CA ARG A 461 3.25 16.01 -18.34
C ARG A 461 3.75 16.48 -19.72
N LYS A 462 4.77 15.86 -20.30
CA LYS A 462 5.56 16.50 -21.37
C LYS A 462 4.79 16.82 -22.65
N ASN A 463 3.69 16.11 -22.92
CA ASN A 463 2.89 16.31 -24.15
C ASN A 463 1.49 16.88 -23.87
N ILE A 464 1.23 17.35 -22.63
CA ILE A 464 -0.08 17.87 -22.20
C ILE A 464 -0.08 19.41 -22.19
N GLU A 465 1.09 20.05 -22.05
CA GLU A 465 1.31 21.47 -22.20
C GLU A 465 1.40 21.83 -23.69
#